data_ac91ce4e7104a9ec70f8be024f02c4d9
#
_entry.id   ac91ce4e7104a9ec70f8be024f02c4d9
#
_cell.length_a   1.000
_cell.length_b   1.000
_cell.length_c   1.000
_cell.angle_alpha   90.00
_cell.angle_beta   90.00
_cell.angle_gamma   90.00
#
_symmetry.space_group_name_H-M   'P 1'
#
loop_
_entity.id
_entity.type
_entity.pdbx_description
1 polymer ?
#
loop_
_entity_poly.entity_id
_entity_poly.type
_entity_poly.pdbx_seq_one_letter_code
_entity_poly.pdbx_strand_id
1 'polypeptide(L)'
;HLSLRRQRQMCIRDRFNIYPESFVMNIYPSRRSCAVPQEVLDLTKEGNVQMIADGEGVEGVVGGIPFPNASEPLHHVWNHILRYRGVDIIGGAPYYVINPDGSKTEGAGEAIAKNFWNPFVKDENGKGLQGMLMQKVTHPPRLADASLLVIESLNSLESPRKAWVYDPGTRRVRRAPNIAYDYLGSASQGLSTADSFDGFNGAKDRYNWSNVGTELKFLPYNTYDFYNAKRKDILNKFHVDQSYMRYELVKVNIVRADLRSDKRHVYPHRVMYFDADSYGMMAEDVYDGKKEMMHYRELPLMNFYDEPACLAIHSATYSFGTGRYLLNNVRSSEIKKIIWRAKKPHDLKMFTPNGLKRYAK
;
A
#
# COMPACT_ATOMS: atom_id res chain seq x y z
N HIS A 1 21.34 -22.91 7.77
CA HIS A 1 21.85 -22.17 8.96
C HIS A 1 22.29 -20.72 8.64
N LEU A 2 22.73 -20.39 7.43
CA LEU A 2 23.12 -19.02 7.05
C LEU A 2 21.89 -18.12 6.80
N SER A 3 20.77 -18.66 6.32
CA SER A 3 19.54 -17.91 6.08
C SER A 3 18.89 -17.39 7.38
N LEU A 4 18.92 -18.18 8.44
CA LEU A 4 18.37 -17.81 9.75
C LEU A 4 19.20 -16.70 10.44
N ARG A 5 20.52 -16.62 10.19
CA ARG A 5 21.36 -15.54 10.73
C ARG A 5 21.07 -14.18 10.08
N ARG A 6 20.74 -14.13 8.77
CA ARG A 6 20.40 -12.89 8.06
C ARG A 6 18.99 -12.40 8.36
N GLN A 7 18.05 -13.30 8.68
CA GLN A 7 16.72 -12.93 9.17
C GLN A 7 16.71 -12.29 10.57
N ARG A 8 17.87 -12.27 11.25
CA ARG A 8 18.00 -11.63 12.57
C ARG A 8 17.72 -10.12 12.58
N GLN A 9 17.61 -9.47 11.43
CA GLN A 9 17.30 -8.05 11.29
C GLN A 9 15.84 -7.76 10.92
N MET A 10 14.98 -8.77 10.72
CA MET A 10 13.57 -8.58 10.41
C MET A 10 12.68 -8.71 11.64
N CYS A 11 11.62 -7.93 11.67
CA CYS A 11 10.57 -7.91 12.71
C CYS A 11 9.90 -9.23 13.01
N ILE A 12 10.02 -10.24 12.14
CA ILE A 12 9.59 -11.60 12.44
C ILE A 12 10.26 -12.08 13.74
N ARG A 13 11.57 -11.85 13.88
CA ARG A 13 12.30 -12.17 15.10
C ARG A 13 11.74 -11.40 16.30
N ASP A 14 11.42 -10.13 16.14
CA ASP A 14 10.95 -9.32 17.26
C ASP A 14 9.56 -9.76 17.70
N ARG A 15 8.70 -10.18 16.78
CA ARG A 15 7.40 -10.81 17.12
C ARG A 15 7.58 -12.13 17.85
N PHE A 16 8.51 -12.99 17.44
CA PHE A 16 8.83 -14.21 18.17
C PHE A 16 9.37 -13.92 19.57
N ASN A 17 10.20 -12.87 19.73
CA ASN A 17 10.76 -12.50 21.03
C ASN A 17 9.71 -11.84 21.95
N ILE A 18 8.79 -11.04 21.39
CA ILE A 18 7.77 -10.30 22.15
C ILE A 18 6.57 -11.18 22.46
N TYR A 19 6.20 -12.07 21.52
CA TYR A 19 5.02 -12.96 21.62
C TYR A 19 5.38 -14.43 21.41
N PRO A 20 6.32 -14.99 22.18
CA PRO A 20 6.90 -16.32 21.89
C PRO A 20 5.88 -17.47 21.95
N GLU A 21 4.81 -17.29 22.72
CA GLU A 21 3.79 -18.34 22.90
C GLU A 21 2.65 -18.27 21.87
N SER A 22 2.42 -17.11 21.25
CA SER A 22 1.25 -16.88 20.40
C SER A 22 1.58 -16.67 18.93
N PHE A 23 2.81 -16.23 18.59
CA PHE A 23 3.21 -16.00 17.21
C PHE A 23 3.84 -17.26 16.60
N VAL A 24 3.13 -17.92 15.69
CA VAL A 24 3.59 -19.09 14.95
C VAL A 24 3.67 -18.75 13.45
N MET A 25 4.77 -19.11 12.82
CA MET A 25 4.93 -18.93 11.37
C MET A 25 4.69 -20.25 10.65
N ASN A 26 3.58 -20.36 9.93
CA ASN A 26 3.27 -21.50 9.08
C ASN A 26 3.97 -21.34 7.72
N ILE A 27 5.06 -22.09 7.53
CA ILE A 27 5.89 -22.01 6.32
C ILE A 27 5.43 -23.06 5.31
N TYR A 28 5.22 -22.63 4.08
CA TYR A 28 4.79 -23.48 2.97
C TYR A 28 5.79 -23.42 1.82
N PRO A 29 5.80 -24.41 0.93
CA PRO A 29 6.58 -24.36 -0.30
C PRO A 29 6.24 -23.13 -1.15
N SER A 30 7.25 -22.47 -1.70
CA SER A 30 7.08 -21.27 -2.54
C SER A 30 6.34 -21.60 -3.84
N ARG A 31 5.39 -20.77 -4.19
CA ARG A 31 4.53 -20.93 -5.37
C ARG A 31 4.57 -19.72 -6.28
N ARG A 32 5.52 -18.97 -6.42
CA ARG A 32 5.67 -17.82 -7.34
C ARG A 32 4.43 -17.57 -8.23
N SER A 33 3.26 -17.43 -7.61
CA SER A 33 1.96 -17.40 -8.28
C SER A 33 1.58 -16.02 -8.80
N CYS A 34 2.33 -14.98 -8.44
CA CYS A 34 2.06 -13.63 -8.94
C CYS A 34 2.22 -13.59 -10.46
N ALA A 35 1.19 -13.13 -11.12
CA ALA A 35 1.14 -12.94 -12.55
C ALA A 35 0.78 -11.49 -12.88
N VAL A 36 1.22 -11.05 -14.03
CA VAL A 36 0.78 -9.80 -14.66
C VAL A 36 0.16 -10.14 -16.02
N PRO A 37 -0.84 -9.37 -16.50
CA PRO A 37 -1.40 -9.58 -17.82
C PRO A 37 -0.34 -9.56 -18.91
N GLN A 38 -0.52 -10.38 -19.96
CA GLN A 38 0.42 -10.44 -21.08
C GLN A 38 0.57 -9.08 -21.75
N GLU A 39 -0.51 -8.32 -21.83
CA GLU A 39 -0.54 -6.96 -22.39
C GLU A 39 0.38 -6.00 -21.63
N VAL A 40 0.52 -6.15 -20.30
CA VAL A 40 1.48 -5.38 -19.50
C VAL A 40 2.91 -5.76 -19.88
N LEU A 41 3.20 -7.04 -20.08
CA LEU A 41 4.53 -7.52 -20.49
C LEU A 41 4.88 -7.04 -21.89
N ASP A 42 3.90 -6.98 -22.80
CA ASP A 42 4.11 -6.49 -24.16
C ASP A 42 4.42 -4.99 -24.17
N LEU A 43 3.65 -4.19 -23.44
CA LEU A 43 3.95 -2.76 -23.25
C LEU A 43 5.30 -2.52 -22.55
N THR A 44 5.76 -3.45 -21.72
CA THR A 44 7.08 -3.35 -21.08
C THR A 44 8.21 -3.38 -22.11
N LYS A 45 8.07 -4.16 -23.19
CA LYS A 45 9.04 -4.24 -24.28
C LYS A 45 9.07 -2.97 -25.13
N GLU A 46 7.92 -2.27 -25.23
CA GLU A 46 7.76 -1.04 -26.00
C GLU A 46 8.15 0.21 -25.19
N GLY A 47 8.13 0.10 -23.86
CA GLY A 47 8.38 1.22 -22.95
C GLY A 47 9.82 1.69 -22.94
N ASN A 48 10.00 3.00 -22.85
CA ASN A 48 11.28 3.66 -22.60
C ASN A 48 11.11 4.68 -21.48
N VAL A 49 10.87 4.18 -20.27
CA VAL A 49 10.64 5.01 -19.10
C VAL A 49 11.96 5.55 -18.57
N GLN A 50 11.99 6.86 -18.33
CA GLN A 50 13.13 7.55 -17.74
C GLN A 50 12.72 8.26 -16.45
N MET A 51 13.61 8.23 -15.45
CA MET A 51 13.45 9.07 -14.27
C MET A 51 13.81 10.51 -14.60
N ILE A 52 13.02 11.44 -14.12
CA ILE A 52 13.21 12.89 -14.23
C ILE A 52 13.14 13.54 -12.84
N ALA A 53 13.56 14.78 -12.74
CA ALA A 53 13.43 15.58 -11.51
C ALA A 53 14.04 14.85 -10.27
N ASP A 54 15.28 14.39 -10.41
CA ASP A 54 16.02 13.64 -9.37
C ASP A 54 15.26 12.43 -8.81
N GLY A 55 14.47 11.76 -9.66
CA GLY A 55 13.68 10.61 -9.31
C GLY A 55 12.28 10.91 -8.75
N GLU A 56 11.91 12.18 -8.61
CA GLU A 56 10.56 12.60 -8.20
C GLU A 56 9.51 12.40 -9.29
N GLY A 57 9.95 12.22 -10.54
CA GLY A 57 9.09 12.00 -11.67
C GLY A 57 9.60 10.92 -12.60
N VAL A 58 8.70 10.51 -13.48
CA VAL A 58 8.99 9.62 -14.62
C VAL A 58 8.26 10.08 -15.87
N GLU A 59 8.89 9.86 -17.02
CA GLU A 59 8.29 10.09 -18.34
C GLU A 59 8.43 8.84 -19.21
N GLY A 60 7.74 8.80 -20.35
CA GLY A 60 7.76 7.64 -21.25
C GLY A 60 6.94 6.45 -20.75
N VAL A 61 6.06 6.64 -19.76
CA VAL A 61 5.20 5.58 -19.21
C VAL A 61 4.13 5.19 -20.23
N VAL A 62 3.99 3.89 -20.48
CA VAL A 62 3.02 3.33 -21.44
C VAL A 62 2.07 2.30 -20.83
N GLY A 63 2.22 1.97 -19.54
CA GLY A 63 1.39 0.99 -18.84
C GLY A 63 2.03 -0.40 -18.68
N GLY A 64 3.28 -0.56 -19.12
CA GLY A 64 4.14 -1.70 -18.80
C GLY A 64 4.88 -1.52 -17.47
N ILE A 65 5.80 -2.43 -17.17
CA ILE A 65 6.72 -2.32 -16.02
C ILE A 65 7.74 -1.23 -16.35
N PRO A 66 7.84 -0.16 -15.55
CA PRO A 66 8.69 0.99 -15.88
C PRO A 66 10.17 0.64 -16.03
N PHE A 67 10.72 -0.13 -15.10
CA PHE A 67 12.15 -0.48 -15.03
C PHE A 67 12.32 -1.99 -14.86
N PRO A 68 12.16 -2.80 -15.93
CA PRO A 68 12.25 -4.27 -15.83
C PRO A 68 13.65 -4.73 -15.41
N ASN A 69 14.69 -3.96 -15.74
CA ASN A 69 16.08 -4.16 -15.34
C ASN A 69 16.48 -3.18 -14.23
N ALA A 70 15.68 -3.15 -13.15
CA ALA A 70 15.88 -2.23 -12.04
C ALA A 70 17.29 -2.37 -11.44
N SER A 71 18.08 -1.28 -11.50
CA SER A 71 19.45 -1.19 -10.96
C SER A 71 19.58 -0.14 -9.85
N GLU A 72 18.74 0.88 -9.88
CA GLU A 72 18.69 1.96 -8.89
C GLU A 72 17.59 1.76 -7.86
N PRO A 73 17.75 2.26 -6.63
CA PRO A 73 16.74 2.08 -5.58
C PRO A 73 15.36 2.63 -5.98
N LEU A 74 15.31 3.77 -6.65
CA LEU A 74 14.05 4.38 -7.09
C LEU A 74 13.40 3.63 -8.26
N HIS A 75 14.12 2.80 -9.02
CA HIS A 75 13.51 1.90 -10.00
C HIS A 75 12.53 0.92 -9.33
N HIS A 76 12.91 0.34 -8.18
CA HIS A 76 12.03 -0.56 -7.42
C HIS A 76 10.81 0.17 -6.88
N VAL A 77 10.98 1.39 -6.39
CA VAL A 77 9.88 2.23 -5.88
C VAL A 77 8.90 2.59 -7.00
N TRP A 78 9.40 3.03 -8.16
CA TRP A 78 8.54 3.35 -9.29
C TRP A 78 7.86 2.13 -9.91
N ASN A 79 8.55 0.98 -9.99
CA ASN A 79 7.93 -0.28 -10.39
C ASN A 79 6.76 -0.64 -9.46
N HIS A 80 6.93 -0.46 -8.14
CA HIS A 80 5.87 -0.68 -7.18
C HIS A 80 4.69 0.29 -7.39
N ILE A 81 4.96 1.57 -7.54
CA ILE A 81 3.95 2.62 -7.68
C ILE A 81 3.13 2.43 -8.97
N LEU A 82 3.77 2.10 -10.08
CA LEU A 82 3.16 2.02 -11.41
C LEU A 82 2.82 0.60 -11.87
N ARG A 83 3.03 -0.43 -11.01
CA ARG A 83 2.64 -1.80 -11.36
C ARG A 83 1.14 -1.87 -11.68
N TYR A 84 0.76 -2.82 -12.50
CA TYR A 84 -0.65 -3.06 -12.80
C TYR A 84 -1.44 -3.44 -11.54
N ARG A 85 -2.53 -2.73 -11.28
CA ARG A 85 -3.41 -2.90 -10.10
C ARG A 85 -4.89 -2.86 -10.47
N GLY A 86 -5.22 -3.14 -11.73
CA GLY A 86 -6.54 -2.89 -12.30
C GLY A 86 -6.65 -1.49 -12.89
N VAL A 87 -7.79 -1.15 -13.43
CA VAL A 87 -8.06 0.10 -14.16
C VAL A 87 -8.90 1.04 -13.33
N ASP A 88 -10.21 0.86 -13.36
CA ASP A 88 -11.18 1.56 -12.53
C ASP A 88 -11.62 0.65 -11.39
N ILE A 89 -11.08 0.88 -10.20
CA ILE A 89 -11.25 0.02 -9.04
C ILE A 89 -12.37 0.58 -8.17
N ILE A 90 -13.32 -0.28 -7.80
CA ILE A 90 -14.34 0.02 -6.80
C ILE A 90 -14.18 -1.00 -5.68
N GLY A 91 -14.05 -0.52 -4.48
CA GLY A 91 -13.93 -1.40 -3.32
C GLY A 91 -14.22 -0.69 -2.01
N GLY A 92 -14.42 -1.47 -0.98
CA GLY A 92 -14.59 -0.99 0.37
C GLY A 92 -14.33 -2.11 1.35
N ALA A 93 -13.83 -1.79 2.51
CA ALA A 93 -13.59 -2.77 3.56
C ALA A 93 -13.47 -2.06 4.92
N PRO A 94 -13.76 -2.76 6.01
CA PRO A 94 -13.42 -2.29 7.34
C PRO A 94 -11.91 -2.31 7.59
N TYR A 95 -11.52 -1.51 8.56
CA TYR A 95 -10.22 -1.55 9.22
C TYR A 95 -10.42 -1.66 10.73
N TYR A 96 -9.43 -2.19 11.40
CA TYR A 96 -9.45 -2.37 12.85
C TYR A 96 -8.16 -1.85 13.47
N VAL A 97 -8.28 -1.07 14.55
CA VAL A 97 -7.16 -0.83 15.47
C VAL A 97 -7.38 -1.68 16.70
N ILE A 98 -6.43 -2.53 17.00
CA ILE A 98 -6.48 -3.47 18.13
C ILE A 98 -5.48 -3.00 19.19
N ASN A 99 -5.95 -2.90 20.43
CA ASN A 99 -5.15 -2.51 21.58
C ASN A 99 -4.58 -3.73 22.33
N PRO A 100 -3.54 -3.57 23.16
CA PRO A 100 -2.94 -4.66 23.94
C PRO A 100 -3.89 -5.34 24.92
N ASP A 101 -4.95 -4.66 25.36
CA ASP A 101 -6.01 -5.25 26.20
C ASP A 101 -7.01 -6.08 25.42
N GLY A 102 -6.91 -6.09 24.08
CA GLY A 102 -7.81 -6.77 23.16
C GLY A 102 -9.02 -5.94 22.72
N SER A 103 -9.17 -4.73 23.23
CA SER A 103 -10.22 -3.81 22.75
C SER A 103 -9.97 -3.40 21.29
N LYS A 104 -11.05 -3.18 20.54
CA LYS A 104 -11.00 -2.95 19.09
C LYS A 104 -11.74 -1.66 18.73
N THR A 105 -11.13 -0.84 17.88
CA THR A 105 -11.80 0.26 17.19
C THR A 105 -12.03 -0.15 15.75
N GLU A 106 -13.27 -0.21 15.34
CA GLU A 106 -13.65 -0.51 13.95
C GLU A 106 -13.94 0.78 13.20
N GLY A 107 -13.51 0.80 11.93
CA GLY A 107 -13.98 1.76 10.96
C GLY A 107 -14.16 1.08 9.61
N ALA A 108 -14.89 1.72 8.72
CA ALA A 108 -15.05 1.24 7.36
C ALA A 108 -15.14 2.40 6.37
N GLY A 109 -14.77 2.11 5.14
CA GLY A 109 -14.88 3.05 4.04
C GLY A 109 -15.06 2.34 2.71
N GLU A 110 -15.43 3.11 1.72
CA GLU A 110 -15.42 2.70 0.32
C GLU A 110 -14.51 3.63 -0.48
N ALA A 111 -14.00 3.13 -1.59
CA ALA A 111 -13.09 3.85 -2.45
C ALA A 111 -13.38 3.58 -3.92
N ILE A 112 -13.12 4.59 -4.72
CA ILE A 112 -13.07 4.52 -6.17
C ILE A 112 -11.70 5.03 -6.58
N ALA A 113 -10.94 4.21 -7.32
CA ALA A 113 -9.62 4.59 -7.83
C ALA A 113 -9.59 4.44 -9.35
N LYS A 114 -8.91 5.36 -10.01
CA LYS A 114 -8.64 5.33 -11.44
C LYS A 114 -7.13 5.32 -11.66
N ASN A 115 -6.65 4.27 -12.34
CA ASN A 115 -5.25 4.14 -12.76
C ASN A 115 -5.16 4.43 -14.26
N PHE A 116 -4.35 5.41 -14.64
CA PHE A 116 -4.24 5.84 -16.05
C PHE A 116 -3.31 4.93 -16.87
N TRP A 117 -2.29 4.36 -16.22
CA TRP A 117 -1.25 3.61 -16.90
C TRP A 117 -1.54 2.11 -16.85
N ASN A 118 -2.22 1.64 -17.89
CA ASN A 118 -2.63 0.25 -18.05
C ASN A 118 -2.88 -0.06 -19.52
N PRO A 119 -2.79 -1.33 -19.95
CA PRO A 119 -2.97 -1.69 -21.36
C PRO A 119 -4.42 -1.68 -21.84
N PHE A 120 -5.40 -1.59 -20.94
CA PHE A 120 -6.81 -1.84 -21.26
C PHE A 120 -7.61 -0.57 -21.55
N VAL A 121 -7.19 0.56 -21.00
CA VAL A 121 -7.86 1.85 -21.23
C VAL A 121 -6.80 2.90 -21.53
N LYS A 122 -6.85 3.44 -22.72
CA LYS A 122 -6.06 4.62 -23.11
C LYS A 122 -6.88 5.86 -22.79
N ASP A 123 -6.45 6.64 -21.83
CA ASP A 123 -7.09 7.89 -21.43
C ASP A 123 -6.12 9.05 -21.60
N GLU A 124 -6.21 9.75 -22.71
CA GLU A 124 -5.34 10.89 -23.04
C GLU A 124 -5.46 12.03 -22.01
N ASN A 125 -6.59 12.10 -21.30
CA ASN A 125 -6.77 13.09 -20.24
C ASN A 125 -5.96 12.77 -18.98
N GLY A 126 -5.43 11.56 -18.88
CA GLY A 126 -4.49 11.14 -17.81
C GLY A 126 -3.04 11.53 -18.05
N LYS A 127 -2.73 12.23 -19.13
CA LYS A 127 -1.35 12.65 -19.43
C LYS A 127 -0.73 13.42 -18.27
N GLY A 128 0.41 12.94 -17.78
CA GLY A 128 1.10 13.51 -16.62
C GLY A 128 0.51 13.11 -15.25
N LEU A 129 -0.58 12.34 -15.21
CA LEU A 129 -1.16 11.84 -13.95
C LEU A 129 -0.75 10.39 -13.68
N GLN A 130 -0.52 10.06 -12.42
CA GLN A 130 -0.33 8.68 -11.96
C GLN A 130 -1.69 8.01 -11.76
N GLY A 131 -2.62 8.65 -11.06
CA GLY A 131 -3.94 8.16 -10.75
C GLY A 131 -4.79 9.13 -9.95
N MET A 132 -6.03 8.75 -9.71
CA MET A 132 -6.99 9.47 -8.89
C MET A 132 -7.66 8.53 -7.92
N LEU A 133 -7.94 9.01 -6.70
CA LEU A 133 -8.58 8.24 -5.64
C LEU A 133 -9.65 9.10 -4.98
N MET A 134 -10.86 8.55 -4.83
CA MET A 134 -11.86 9.04 -3.89
C MET A 134 -12.13 7.99 -2.83
N GLN A 135 -12.23 8.44 -1.59
CA GLN A 135 -12.59 7.60 -0.45
C GLN A 135 -13.71 8.26 0.33
N LYS A 136 -14.60 7.45 0.88
CA LYS A 136 -15.68 7.88 1.78
C LYS A 136 -15.71 6.99 3.01
N VAL A 137 -15.79 7.60 4.18
CA VAL A 137 -16.02 6.88 5.44
C VAL A 137 -17.48 6.44 5.51
N THR A 138 -17.71 5.17 5.83
CA THR A 138 -19.05 4.59 6.02
C THR A 138 -19.33 4.21 7.47
N HIS A 139 -18.28 4.01 8.27
CA HIS A 139 -18.36 3.70 9.69
C HIS A 139 -17.13 4.29 10.44
N PRO A 140 -17.29 4.80 11.68
CA PRO A 140 -18.49 4.90 12.51
C PRO A 140 -19.46 6.00 12.02
N PRO A 141 -20.75 5.95 12.41
CA PRO A 141 -21.76 6.90 11.95
C PRO A 141 -21.39 8.38 12.17
N ARG A 142 -20.68 8.70 13.26
CA ARG A 142 -20.23 10.07 13.56
C ARG A 142 -19.25 10.65 12.54
N LEU A 143 -18.58 9.80 11.74
CA LEU A 143 -17.63 10.17 10.70
C LEU A 143 -18.15 9.84 9.29
N ALA A 144 -19.35 9.26 9.19
CA ALA A 144 -19.92 8.87 7.91
C ALA A 144 -19.98 10.06 6.95
N ASP A 145 -19.79 9.76 5.66
CA ASP A 145 -19.74 10.71 4.55
C ASP A 145 -18.48 11.61 4.52
N ALA A 146 -17.65 11.64 5.58
CA ALA A 146 -16.34 12.30 5.47
C ALA A 146 -15.57 11.67 4.29
N SER A 147 -15.16 12.52 3.34
CA SER A 147 -14.62 12.03 2.08
C SER A 147 -13.35 12.75 1.68
N LEU A 148 -12.51 12.04 0.95
CA LEU A 148 -11.21 12.48 0.46
C LEU A 148 -11.14 12.29 -1.06
N LEU A 149 -10.62 13.28 -1.77
CA LEU A 149 -10.16 13.17 -3.15
C LEU A 149 -8.66 13.41 -3.18
N VAL A 150 -7.92 12.52 -3.84
CA VAL A 150 -6.49 12.67 -4.12
C VAL A 150 -6.25 12.53 -5.62
N ILE A 151 -5.43 13.41 -6.15
CA ILE A 151 -4.94 13.37 -7.53
C ILE A 151 -3.42 13.33 -7.48
N GLU A 152 -2.85 12.28 -8.07
CA GLU A 152 -1.41 12.02 -8.11
C GLU A 152 -0.84 12.31 -9.50
N SER A 153 0.33 12.92 -9.53
CA SER A 153 1.09 13.21 -10.74
C SER A 153 2.25 12.23 -10.94
N LEU A 154 2.66 12.04 -12.20
CA LEU A 154 3.91 11.34 -12.54
C LEU A 154 5.16 12.18 -12.24
N ASN A 155 5.01 13.50 -12.05
CA ASN A 155 6.10 14.41 -11.66
C ASN A 155 5.61 15.27 -10.50
N SER A 156 5.98 14.91 -9.28
CA SER A 156 5.51 15.57 -8.07
C SER A 156 6.18 16.92 -7.79
N LEU A 157 7.33 17.23 -8.42
CA LEU A 157 7.96 18.55 -8.32
C LEU A 157 7.21 19.57 -9.18
N GLU A 158 6.84 19.21 -10.40
CA GLU A 158 6.10 20.09 -11.30
C GLU A 158 4.62 20.21 -10.90
N SER A 159 4.00 19.10 -10.57
CA SER A 159 2.60 19.02 -10.17
C SER A 159 2.45 18.21 -8.88
N PRO A 160 2.61 18.84 -7.71
CA PRO A 160 2.49 18.17 -6.42
C PRO A 160 1.11 17.54 -6.22
N ARG A 161 1.04 16.52 -5.37
CA ARG A 161 -0.22 15.89 -4.94
C ARG A 161 -1.28 16.92 -4.63
N LYS A 162 -2.46 16.76 -5.20
CA LYS A 162 -3.63 17.60 -4.93
C LYS A 162 -4.64 16.81 -4.12
N ALA A 163 -5.06 17.36 -2.98
CA ALA A 163 -6.03 16.70 -2.11
C ALA A 163 -7.14 17.66 -1.66
N TRP A 164 -8.36 17.13 -1.56
CA TRP A 164 -9.52 17.81 -1.02
C TRP A 164 -10.28 16.91 -0.06
N VAL A 165 -10.78 17.49 0.99
CA VAL A 165 -11.63 16.82 1.97
C VAL A 165 -13.04 17.40 1.95
N TYR A 166 -14.03 16.55 2.04
CA TYR A 166 -15.41 16.93 2.32
C TYR A 166 -15.70 16.68 3.80
N ASP A 167 -16.21 17.71 4.45
CA ASP A 167 -16.64 17.70 5.85
C ASP A 167 -18.17 17.63 5.89
N PRO A 168 -18.77 16.53 6.36
CA PRO A 168 -20.23 16.37 6.42
C PRO A 168 -20.89 17.31 7.39
N GLY A 169 -20.21 17.73 8.48
CA GLY A 169 -20.76 18.66 9.48
C GLY A 169 -20.99 20.05 8.89
N THR A 170 -20.02 20.57 8.15
CA THR A 170 -20.12 21.87 7.48
C THR A 170 -20.65 21.79 6.05
N ARG A 171 -20.76 20.58 5.49
CA ARG A 171 -21.14 20.30 4.08
C ARG A 171 -20.25 21.02 3.06
N ARG A 172 -18.98 21.25 3.40
CA ARG A 172 -18.02 21.98 2.57
C ARG A 172 -16.88 21.09 2.11
N VAL A 173 -16.43 21.34 0.89
CA VAL A 173 -15.17 20.81 0.38
C VAL A 173 -14.08 21.85 0.62
N ARG A 174 -12.96 21.41 1.18
CA ARG A 174 -11.77 22.25 1.39
C ARG A 174 -10.57 21.60 0.73
N ARG A 175 -9.67 22.40 0.21
CA ARG A 175 -8.35 21.92 -0.17
C ARG A 175 -7.59 21.48 1.08
N ALA A 176 -6.89 20.36 1.00
CA ALA A 176 -6.16 19.77 2.12
C ALA A 176 -4.66 19.64 1.76
N PRO A 177 -3.93 20.76 1.64
CA PRO A 177 -2.52 20.73 1.26
C PRO A 177 -1.66 19.98 2.29
N ASN A 178 -2.13 19.90 3.53
CA ASN A 178 -1.46 19.22 4.64
C ASN A 178 -1.75 17.71 4.70
N ILE A 179 -2.58 17.15 3.84
CA ILE A 179 -2.59 15.70 3.60
C ILE A 179 -1.35 15.36 2.74
N ALA A 180 -0.26 16.00 3.11
CA ALA A 180 1.06 15.65 2.67
C ALA A 180 1.46 14.34 3.36
N TYR A 181 2.36 13.70 2.81
CA TYR A 181 2.91 12.37 2.98
C TYR A 181 3.01 11.84 4.42
N ASP A 182 3.31 12.69 5.41
CA ASP A 182 3.48 12.35 6.82
C ASP A 182 2.23 12.60 7.71
N TYR A 183 1.10 12.98 7.09
CA TYR A 183 -0.15 13.14 7.83
C TYR A 183 -0.58 11.80 8.44
N LEU A 184 -0.69 11.78 9.77
CA LEU A 184 -1.22 10.65 10.52
C LEU A 184 -2.75 10.67 10.44
N GLY A 185 -3.32 9.76 9.68
CA GLY A 185 -4.77 9.65 9.54
C GLY A 185 -5.45 9.35 10.88
N SER A 186 -6.51 10.08 11.18
CA SER A 186 -7.31 9.85 12.41
C SER A 186 -7.89 8.43 12.46
N ALA A 187 -8.23 7.86 11.33
CA ALA A 187 -8.71 6.50 11.19
C ALA A 187 -7.68 5.45 11.63
N SER A 188 -6.40 5.66 11.34
CA SER A 188 -5.32 4.77 11.74
C SER A 188 -4.87 4.96 13.20
N GLN A 189 -5.40 5.97 13.88
CA GLN A 189 -4.98 6.37 15.23
C GLN A 189 -3.44 6.52 15.37
N GLY A 190 -2.79 7.06 14.34
CA GLY A 190 -1.35 7.27 14.31
C GLY A 190 -0.50 6.08 13.88
N LEU A 191 -1.10 4.95 13.51
CA LEU A 191 -0.36 3.76 13.08
C LEU A 191 -0.03 3.73 11.57
N SER A 192 -0.46 4.74 10.82
CA SER A 192 -0.19 4.85 9.39
C SER A 192 -0.16 6.30 8.96
N THR A 193 0.68 6.62 7.99
CA THR A 193 0.78 7.92 7.35
C THR A 193 0.08 7.94 5.99
N ALA A 194 -0.18 9.11 5.44
CA ALA A 194 -0.83 9.26 4.13
C ALA A 194 -0.01 8.67 2.98
N ASP A 195 1.31 8.64 3.09
CA ASP A 195 2.22 8.02 2.12
C ASP A 195 2.31 6.50 2.25
N SER A 196 1.66 5.93 3.26
CA SER A 196 1.61 4.48 3.50
C SER A 196 0.54 3.77 2.66
N PHE A 197 -0.18 4.51 1.81
CA PHE A 197 -1.15 3.90 0.89
C PHE A 197 -0.44 2.89 -0.02
N ASP A 198 -1.01 1.67 -0.13
CA ASP A 198 -0.45 0.56 -0.89
C ASP A 198 1.03 0.25 -0.56
N GLY A 199 1.42 0.41 0.70
CA GLY A 199 2.79 0.28 1.17
C GLY A 199 3.56 1.59 1.13
N PHE A 200 3.86 2.12 -0.03
CA PHE A 200 4.50 3.41 -0.21
C PHE A 200 3.99 4.15 -1.45
N ASN A 201 3.49 5.36 -1.23
CA ASN A 201 3.13 6.31 -2.28
C ASN A 201 3.46 7.74 -1.80
N GLY A 202 4.74 7.98 -1.51
CA GLY A 202 5.25 9.23 -0.94
C GLY A 202 6.12 10.05 -1.89
N ALA A 203 6.51 11.23 -1.42
CA ALA A 203 7.54 12.04 -2.06
C ALA A 203 8.90 11.38 -1.88
N LYS A 204 9.62 11.23 -2.97
CA LYS A 204 10.91 10.54 -2.98
C LYS A 204 12.05 11.50 -2.60
N ASP A 205 11.87 12.82 -2.81
CA ASP A 205 12.83 13.90 -2.47
C ASP A 205 13.11 14.03 -0.96
N ARG A 206 12.30 13.39 -0.13
CA ARG A 206 12.46 13.43 1.33
C ARG A 206 13.57 12.53 1.84
N TYR A 207 13.97 11.54 1.07
CA TYR A 207 14.88 10.50 1.52
C TYR A 207 16.13 10.39 0.64
N ASN A 208 17.22 9.98 1.26
CA ASN A 208 18.36 9.39 0.58
C ASN A 208 18.07 7.91 0.40
N TRP A 209 18.07 7.44 -0.84
CA TRP A 209 17.71 6.08 -1.20
C TRP A 209 18.95 5.23 -1.45
N SER A 210 18.92 3.97 -1.00
CA SER A 210 20.02 3.04 -1.24
C SER A 210 19.51 1.62 -1.45
N ASN A 211 20.12 0.88 -2.39
CA ASN A 211 19.92 -0.55 -2.54
C ASN A 211 20.66 -1.29 -1.42
N VAL A 212 19.95 -2.15 -0.69
CA VAL A 212 20.57 -3.07 0.28
C VAL A 212 20.98 -4.36 -0.40
N GLY A 213 20.22 -4.77 -1.41
CA GLY A 213 20.48 -5.98 -2.20
C GLY A 213 19.22 -6.81 -2.42
N THR A 214 19.42 -8.00 -2.96
CA THR A 214 18.35 -8.98 -3.19
C THR A 214 18.56 -10.18 -2.29
N GLU A 215 17.53 -10.55 -1.53
CA GLU A 215 17.59 -11.65 -0.57
C GLU A 215 16.35 -12.54 -0.64
N LEU A 216 16.45 -13.74 -0.07
CA LEU A 216 15.32 -14.62 0.20
C LEU A 216 14.80 -14.36 1.61
N LYS A 217 13.51 -14.08 1.74
CA LYS A 217 12.82 -13.81 3.01
C LYS A 217 11.57 -14.66 3.13
N PHE A 218 11.25 -15.09 4.35
CA PHE A 218 9.92 -15.63 4.65
C PHE A 218 8.95 -14.49 4.84
N LEU A 219 8.03 -14.33 3.90
CA LEU A 219 7.02 -13.27 3.91
C LEU A 219 5.64 -13.86 3.66
N PRO A 220 4.58 -13.17 4.15
CA PRO A 220 3.22 -13.64 3.92
C PRO A 220 2.87 -13.53 2.43
N TYR A 221 2.43 -14.64 1.86
CA TYR A 221 2.16 -14.79 0.44
C TYR A 221 1.02 -15.79 0.22
N ASN A 222 0.16 -15.55 -0.78
CA ASN A 222 -0.98 -16.42 -1.07
C ASN A 222 -1.91 -16.67 0.14
N THR A 223 -2.20 -15.62 0.90
CA THR A 223 -2.98 -15.67 2.14
C THR A 223 -4.49 -15.79 1.90
N TYR A 224 -4.92 -16.71 1.01
CA TYR A 224 -6.33 -16.88 0.63
C TYR A 224 -7.21 -17.31 1.81
N ASP A 225 -6.69 -18.12 2.73
CA ASP A 225 -7.42 -18.54 3.93
C ASP A 225 -7.72 -17.33 4.82
N PHE A 226 -6.76 -16.44 5.01
CA PHE A 226 -6.97 -15.17 5.72
C PHE A 226 -7.99 -14.27 5.01
N TYR A 227 -7.88 -14.16 3.68
CA TYR A 227 -8.79 -13.35 2.87
C TYR A 227 -10.23 -13.85 2.94
N ASN A 228 -10.46 -15.17 3.04
CA ASN A 228 -11.77 -15.79 3.07
C ASN A 228 -12.30 -16.04 4.49
N ALA A 229 -11.50 -15.85 5.53
CA ALA A 229 -11.89 -16.08 6.92
C ALA A 229 -12.96 -15.07 7.39
N LYS A 230 -13.72 -15.46 8.40
CA LYS A 230 -14.62 -14.54 9.09
C LYS A 230 -13.81 -13.55 9.93
N ARG A 231 -14.23 -12.31 9.95
CA ARG A 231 -13.53 -11.23 10.68
C ARG A 231 -13.23 -11.56 12.12
N LYS A 232 -14.18 -12.17 12.83
CA LYS A 232 -14.03 -12.54 14.23
C LYS A 232 -12.92 -13.57 14.50
N ASP A 233 -12.58 -14.37 13.49
CA ASP A 233 -11.65 -15.48 13.62
C ASP A 233 -10.19 -15.07 13.36
N ILE A 234 -9.96 -13.87 12.75
CA ILE A 234 -8.62 -13.38 12.40
C ILE A 234 -8.10 -12.26 13.31
N LEU A 235 -8.94 -11.68 14.18
CA LEU A 235 -8.59 -10.55 15.02
C LEU A 235 -8.19 -11.00 16.43
N ASN A 236 -6.92 -11.28 16.64
CA ASN A 236 -6.37 -11.62 17.96
C ASN A 236 -5.76 -10.39 18.66
N LYS A 237 -5.34 -10.57 19.91
CA LYS A 237 -4.94 -9.50 20.83
C LYS A 237 -3.67 -8.76 20.39
N PHE A 238 -2.63 -9.40 19.94
CA PHE A 238 -1.32 -8.77 19.66
C PHE A 238 -0.94 -8.80 18.19
N HIS A 239 -1.54 -9.69 17.44
CA HIS A 239 -1.31 -9.89 16.02
C HIS A 239 -2.51 -10.60 15.41
N VAL A 240 -2.62 -10.60 14.11
CA VAL A 240 -3.62 -11.38 13.38
C VAL A 240 -3.44 -12.86 13.68
N ASP A 241 -4.53 -13.64 13.59
CA ASP A 241 -4.46 -15.09 13.82
C ASP A 241 -3.55 -15.76 12.79
N GLN A 242 -2.45 -16.33 13.30
CA GLN A 242 -1.41 -16.93 12.48
C GLN A 242 -1.82 -18.26 11.83
N SER A 243 -2.90 -18.90 12.32
CA SER A 243 -3.43 -20.13 11.70
C SER A 243 -3.98 -19.88 10.30
N TYR A 244 -4.40 -18.66 9.99
CA TYR A 244 -4.86 -18.23 8.68
C TYR A 244 -3.75 -17.64 7.81
N MET A 245 -2.56 -17.37 8.39
CA MET A 245 -1.44 -16.79 7.65
C MET A 245 -0.60 -17.87 6.99
N ARG A 246 -0.12 -17.57 5.80
CA ARG A 246 0.72 -18.42 5.01
C ARG A 246 2.01 -17.68 4.68
N TYR A 247 3.17 -18.26 5.02
CA TYR A 247 4.49 -17.70 4.72
C TYR A 247 5.22 -18.55 3.70
N GLU A 248 5.86 -17.90 2.74
CA GLU A 248 6.65 -18.56 1.70
C GLU A 248 8.06 -17.93 1.65
N LEU A 249 9.04 -18.67 1.18
CA LEU A 249 10.36 -18.12 0.90
C LEU A 249 10.32 -17.36 -0.41
N VAL A 250 10.40 -16.03 -0.33
CA VAL A 250 10.22 -15.10 -1.45
C VAL A 250 11.52 -14.37 -1.73
N LYS A 251 11.86 -14.17 -3.00
CA LYS A 251 12.97 -13.33 -3.43
C LYS A 251 12.51 -11.87 -3.43
N VAL A 252 13.19 -11.02 -2.66
CA VAL A 252 12.86 -9.60 -2.52
C VAL A 252 14.05 -8.71 -2.83
N ASN A 253 13.77 -7.60 -3.48
CA ASN A 253 14.68 -6.47 -3.60
C ASN A 253 14.48 -5.55 -2.40
N ILE A 254 15.55 -5.20 -1.71
CA ILE A 254 15.50 -4.44 -0.45
C ILE A 254 16.04 -3.05 -0.70
N VAL A 255 15.22 -2.06 -0.39
CA VAL A 255 15.54 -0.64 -0.54
C VAL A 255 15.44 0.04 0.81
N ARG A 256 16.45 0.85 1.15
CA ARG A 256 16.47 1.68 2.34
C ARG A 256 16.25 3.15 1.97
N ALA A 257 15.46 3.83 2.79
CA ALA A 257 15.18 5.25 2.72
C ALA A 257 15.54 5.91 4.05
N ASP A 258 16.55 6.75 4.04
CA ASP A 258 17.00 7.54 5.19
C ASP A 258 16.60 9.01 4.99
N LEU A 259 15.86 9.59 5.94
CA LEU A 259 15.35 10.95 5.86
C LEU A 259 16.51 11.95 5.72
N ARG A 260 16.39 12.85 4.77
CA ARG A 260 17.37 13.94 4.54
C ARG A 260 17.30 14.93 5.69
N SER A 261 18.44 15.52 6.03
CA SER A 261 18.56 16.47 7.14
C SER A 261 17.77 17.77 6.95
N ASP A 262 17.50 18.14 5.68
CA ASP A 262 16.73 19.32 5.28
C ASP A 262 15.22 19.06 5.16
N LYS A 263 14.77 17.81 5.39
CA LYS A 263 13.38 17.38 5.25
C LYS A 263 12.79 16.92 6.58
N ARG A 264 11.46 16.81 6.61
CA ARG A 264 10.72 16.31 7.78
C ARG A 264 9.81 15.18 7.38
N HIS A 265 9.77 14.15 8.20
CA HIS A 265 8.83 13.04 8.15
C HIS A 265 8.80 12.33 9.51
N VAL A 266 7.67 11.75 9.89
CA VAL A 266 7.52 11.00 11.14
C VAL A 266 8.26 9.65 11.11
N TYR A 267 8.64 9.17 9.91
CA TYR A 267 9.40 7.94 9.70
C TYR A 267 10.80 8.28 9.16
N PRO A 268 11.80 8.50 10.03
CA PRO A 268 13.13 8.92 9.60
C PRO A 268 13.94 7.83 8.89
N HIS A 269 13.69 6.55 9.17
CA HIS A 269 14.39 5.44 8.52
C HIS A 269 13.39 4.35 8.15
N ARG A 270 13.47 3.88 6.90
CA ARG A 270 12.56 2.87 6.35
C ARG A 270 13.35 1.83 5.58
N VAL A 271 12.99 0.56 5.71
CA VAL A 271 13.50 -0.53 4.89
C VAL A 271 12.32 -1.21 4.24
N MET A 272 12.28 -1.22 2.92
CA MET A 272 11.17 -1.71 2.10
C MET A 272 11.57 -2.98 1.37
N TYR A 273 10.67 -3.95 1.32
CA TYR A 273 10.90 -5.27 0.72
C TYR A 273 9.94 -5.43 -0.47
N PHE A 274 10.48 -5.40 -1.68
CA PHE A 274 9.71 -5.52 -2.92
C PHE A 274 9.86 -6.92 -3.49
N ASP A 275 8.75 -7.58 -3.80
CA ASP A 275 8.75 -8.86 -4.50
C ASP A 275 9.46 -8.72 -5.85
N ALA A 276 10.39 -9.61 -6.13
CA ALA A 276 11.19 -9.55 -7.35
C ALA A 276 10.38 -9.93 -8.61
N ASP A 277 9.25 -10.61 -8.46
CA ASP A 277 8.43 -11.07 -9.59
C ASP A 277 7.31 -10.07 -9.94
N SER A 278 6.60 -9.55 -8.94
CA SER A 278 5.44 -8.66 -9.14
C SER A 278 5.74 -7.18 -8.88
N TYR A 279 6.90 -6.89 -8.34
CA TYR A 279 7.32 -5.55 -7.87
C TYR A 279 6.46 -4.98 -6.73
N GLY A 280 5.51 -5.74 -6.22
CA GLY A 280 4.69 -5.35 -5.09
C GLY A 280 5.50 -5.24 -3.80
N MET A 281 5.27 -4.21 -3.01
CA MET A 281 5.84 -4.14 -1.66
C MET A 281 5.16 -5.16 -0.75
N MET A 282 5.95 -6.00 -0.08
CA MET A 282 5.48 -7.08 0.79
C MET A 282 5.63 -6.77 2.27
N ALA A 283 6.62 -5.98 2.61
CA ALA A 283 6.89 -5.59 3.99
C ALA A 283 7.65 -4.27 4.07
N GLU A 284 7.58 -3.67 5.24
CA GLU A 284 8.35 -2.48 5.59
C GLU A 284 8.73 -2.48 7.07
N ASP A 285 10.00 -2.22 7.35
CA ASP A 285 10.51 -1.89 8.66
C ASP A 285 10.63 -0.38 8.79
N VAL A 286 10.06 0.19 9.86
CA VAL A 286 10.13 1.62 10.16
C VAL A 286 10.84 1.83 11.47
N TYR A 287 11.85 2.71 11.47
CA TYR A 287 12.68 3.02 12.62
C TYR A 287 12.55 4.49 12.99
N ASP A 288 12.76 4.80 14.27
CA ASP A 288 12.84 6.15 14.78
C ASP A 288 14.21 6.81 14.52
N GLY A 289 14.39 8.05 15.00
CA GLY A 289 15.65 8.79 14.86
C GLY A 289 16.83 8.18 15.63
N LYS A 290 16.58 7.26 16.56
CA LYS A 290 17.61 6.47 17.26
C LYS A 290 17.90 5.14 16.59
N LYS A 291 17.21 4.87 15.47
CA LYS A 291 17.24 3.58 14.76
C LYS A 291 16.64 2.42 15.56
N GLU A 292 15.76 2.74 16.52
CA GLU A 292 14.93 1.75 17.19
C GLU A 292 13.67 1.48 16.34
N MET A 293 13.24 0.22 16.30
CA MET A 293 12.12 -0.18 15.48
C MET A 293 10.80 0.33 16.06
N MET A 294 10.10 1.17 15.29
CA MET A 294 8.78 1.71 15.63
C MET A 294 7.65 0.82 15.16
N HIS A 295 7.68 0.49 13.86
CA HIS A 295 6.61 -0.24 13.20
C HIS A 295 7.17 -1.31 12.28
N TYR A 296 6.41 -2.38 12.16
CA TYR A 296 6.52 -3.32 11.06
C TYR A 296 5.21 -3.38 10.30
N ARG A 297 5.29 -3.33 8.99
CA ARG A 297 4.13 -3.47 8.13
C ARG A 297 4.24 -4.72 7.27
N GLU A 298 3.17 -5.49 7.23
CA GLU A 298 2.97 -6.63 6.34
C GLU A 298 1.95 -6.28 5.27
N LEU A 299 2.29 -6.62 4.03
CA LEU A 299 1.43 -6.46 2.85
C LEU A 299 1.41 -7.82 2.11
N PRO A 300 0.60 -8.78 2.57
CA PRO A 300 0.54 -10.10 1.96
C PRO A 300 0.09 -10.03 0.51
N LEU A 301 0.95 -10.44 -0.42
CA LEU A 301 0.60 -10.51 -1.82
C LEU A 301 -0.22 -11.74 -2.15
N MET A 302 -1.24 -11.55 -2.98
CA MET A 302 -2.07 -12.62 -3.52
C MET A 302 -2.33 -12.37 -5.00
N ASN A 303 -2.33 -13.43 -5.80
CA ASN A 303 -2.73 -13.34 -7.20
C ASN A 303 -4.25 -13.43 -7.33
N PHE A 304 -4.85 -12.49 -8.02
CA PHE A 304 -6.27 -12.49 -8.37
C PHE A 304 -6.42 -13.05 -9.78
N TYR A 305 -6.77 -14.33 -9.88
CA TYR A 305 -6.80 -15.06 -11.16
C TYR A 305 -7.86 -14.58 -12.14
N ASP A 306 -8.92 -13.95 -11.66
CA ASP A 306 -9.96 -13.34 -12.47
C ASP A 306 -9.56 -11.98 -13.07
N GLU A 307 -8.46 -11.41 -12.61
CA GLU A 307 -7.92 -10.12 -13.10
C GLU A 307 -6.40 -10.16 -13.23
N PRO A 308 -5.72 -11.20 -13.52
CA PRO A 308 -4.31 -11.54 -13.36
C PRO A 308 -3.45 -10.40 -12.76
N ALA A 309 -3.71 -10.08 -11.49
CA ALA A 309 -3.01 -9.02 -10.77
C ALA A 309 -2.57 -9.52 -9.39
N CYS A 310 -1.34 -9.22 -9.02
CA CYS A 310 -0.79 -9.57 -7.71
C CYS A 310 -0.84 -8.35 -6.79
N LEU A 311 -1.66 -8.44 -5.75
CA LEU A 311 -1.98 -7.29 -4.91
C LEU A 311 -2.00 -7.65 -3.42
N ALA A 312 -1.59 -6.71 -2.59
CA ALA A 312 -1.82 -6.75 -1.15
C ALA A 312 -3.18 -6.09 -0.86
N ILE A 313 -4.22 -6.89 -0.69
CA ILE A 313 -5.56 -6.37 -0.39
C ILE A 313 -5.67 -5.93 1.06
N HIS A 314 -5.17 -6.72 1.98
CA HIS A 314 -5.09 -6.35 3.38
C HIS A 314 -3.65 -6.03 3.78
N SER A 315 -3.50 -5.23 4.82
CA SER A 315 -2.20 -4.92 5.39
C SER A 315 -2.30 -4.81 6.90
N ALA A 316 -1.28 -5.29 7.60
CA ALA A 316 -1.17 -5.16 9.05
C ALA A 316 0.03 -4.27 9.39
N THR A 317 -0.17 -3.28 10.27
CA THR A 317 0.90 -2.44 10.81
C THR A 317 0.99 -2.68 12.32
N TYR A 318 2.10 -3.21 12.78
CA TYR A 318 2.38 -3.50 14.19
C TYR A 318 3.24 -2.38 14.78
N SER A 319 2.83 -1.84 15.92
CA SER A 319 3.59 -0.83 16.67
C SER A 319 4.22 -1.47 17.90
N PHE A 320 5.54 -1.57 17.92
CA PHE A 320 6.26 -2.23 19.02
C PHE A 320 6.27 -1.39 20.29
N GLY A 321 6.34 -0.06 20.16
CA GLY A 321 6.32 0.84 21.31
C GLY A 321 4.99 0.89 22.07
N THR A 322 3.87 0.60 21.38
CA THR A 322 2.52 0.66 21.98
C THR A 322 1.84 -0.69 22.12
N GLY A 323 2.37 -1.75 21.51
CA GLY A 323 1.76 -3.08 21.45
C GLY A 323 0.44 -3.13 20.65
N ARG A 324 0.11 -2.05 19.91
CA ARG A 324 -1.11 -1.94 19.10
C ARG A 324 -0.84 -2.41 17.69
N TYR A 325 -1.88 -2.83 16.99
CA TYR A 325 -1.77 -3.00 15.56
C TYR A 325 -3.00 -2.48 14.80
N LEU A 326 -2.77 -2.05 13.57
CA LEU A 326 -3.77 -1.66 12.61
C LEU A 326 -3.88 -2.76 11.55
N LEU A 327 -5.08 -3.25 11.32
CA LEU A 327 -5.39 -4.14 10.21
C LEU A 327 -6.31 -3.41 9.23
N ASN A 328 -5.81 -3.16 8.02
CA ASN A 328 -6.55 -2.47 6.95
C ASN A 328 -7.16 -3.44 5.96
N ASN A 329 -8.26 -3.02 5.34
CA ASN A 329 -8.93 -3.71 4.24
C ASN A 329 -9.25 -5.17 4.58
N VAL A 330 -9.84 -5.37 5.76
CA VAL A 330 -10.23 -6.70 6.22
C VAL A 330 -11.35 -7.21 5.33
N ARG A 331 -10.98 -8.01 4.37
CA ARG A 331 -11.94 -8.71 3.53
C ARG A 331 -12.41 -9.96 4.24
N SER A 332 -13.68 -10.25 4.07
CA SER A 332 -14.28 -11.51 4.47
C SER A 332 -15.33 -11.89 3.44
N SER A 333 -15.81 -13.12 3.50
CA SER A 333 -16.94 -13.56 2.68
C SER A 333 -18.20 -12.70 2.82
N GLU A 334 -18.24 -11.84 3.83
CA GLU A 334 -19.37 -10.94 4.14
C GLU A 334 -19.32 -9.61 3.37
N ILE A 335 -18.21 -9.29 2.67
CA ILE A 335 -17.98 -8.01 2.00
C ILE A 335 -18.09 -8.17 0.48
N LYS A 336 -18.69 -7.17 -0.17
CA LYS A 336 -18.81 -7.13 -1.63
C LYS A 336 -17.45 -7.30 -2.30
N LYS A 337 -17.42 -8.08 -3.40
CA LYS A 337 -16.23 -8.28 -4.24
C LYS A 337 -15.66 -6.95 -4.71
N ILE A 338 -14.34 -6.83 -4.78
CA ILE A 338 -13.68 -5.70 -5.45
C ILE A 338 -13.94 -5.83 -6.94
N ILE A 339 -14.23 -4.70 -7.57
CA ILE A 339 -14.29 -4.56 -9.02
C ILE A 339 -12.97 -3.92 -9.44
N TRP A 340 -12.17 -4.65 -10.23
CA TRP A 340 -10.85 -4.20 -10.72
C TRP A 340 -10.94 -3.43 -12.03
N ARG A 341 -11.96 -3.76 -12.84
CA ARG A 341 -12.33 -3.06 -14.07
C ARG A 341 -13.81 -2.78 -14.02
N ALA A 342 -14.20 -1.55 -13.77
CA ALA A 342 -15.59 -1.16 -13.88
C ALA A 342 -16.05 -1.35 -15.35
N LYS A 343 -17.26 -1.90 -15.54
CA LYS A 343 -17.84 -2.09 -16.89
C LYS A 343 -17.92 -0.80 -17.70
N LYS A 344 -18.05 0.33 -17.00
CA LYS A 344 -17.96 1.69 -17.56
C LYS A 344 -16.87 2.43 -16.80
N PRO A 345 -15.85 2.94 -17.49
CA PRO A 345 -14.84 3.79 -16.86
C PRO A 345 -15.48 4.99 -16.16
N HIS A 346 -14.95 5.35 -14.99
CA HIS A 346 -15.44 6.52 -14.28
C HIS A 346 -15.12 7.80 -15.07
N ASP A 347 -16.11 8.69 -15.18
CA ASP A 347 -15.91 10.01 -15.79
C ASP A 347 -14.94 10.83 -14.91
N LEU A 348 -13.95 11.46 -15.54
CA LEU A 348 -12.98 12.32 -14.85
C LEU A 348 -13.63 13.48 -14.11
N LYS A 349 -14.80 13.97 -14.59
CA LYS A 349 -15.60 14.98 -13.89
C LYS A 349 -16.03 14.55 -12.48
N MET A 350 -16.02 13.26 -12.21
CA MET A 350 -16.28 12.72 -10.88
C MET A 350 -15.14 13.08 -9.92
N PHE A 351 -13.88 13.08 -10.36
CA PHE A 351 -12.69 13.35 -9.57
C PHE A 351 -12.38 14.86 -9.48
N THR A 352 -13.38 15.63 -9.10
CA THR A 352 -13.29 17.07 -8.88
C THR A 352 -13.84 17.44 -7.50
N PRO A 353 -13.53 18.63 -6.94
CA PRO A 353 -14.13 19.07 -5.68
C PRO A 353 -15.66 19.00 -5.68
N ASN A 354 -16.30 19.36 -6.78
CA ASN A 354 -17.76 19.25 -6.92
C ASN A 354 -18.21 17.78 -7.03
N GLY A 355 -17.44 16.94 -7.70
CA GLY A 355 -17.67 15.50 -7.77
C GLY A 355 -17.54 14.85 -6.40
N LEU A 356 -16.54 15.21 -5.62
CA LEU A 356 -16.35 14.75 -4.25
C LEU A 356 -17.57 15.06 -3.37
N LYS A 357 -18.12 16.28 -3.49
CA LYS A 357 -19.34 16.67 -2.76
C LYS A 357 -20.57 15.83 -3.13
N ARG A 358 -20.66 15.39 -4.40
CA ARG A 358 -21.74 14.48 -4.86
C ARG A 358 -21.51 13.05 -4.39
N TYR A 359 -20.27 12.57 -4.44
CA TYR A 359 -19.90 11.24 -3.98
C TYR A 359 -20.11 11.05 -2.48
N ALA A 360 -19.88 12.08 -1.69
CA ALA A 360 -20.04 12.07 -0.24
C ALA A 360 -21.52 11.95 0.22
N LYS A 361 -22.48 12.29 -0.63
CA LYS A 361 -23.92 12.16 -0.34
C LYS A 361 -24.45 10.79 -0.77
#